data_9dc180aeb9d7395b1280d1ad51d6fb2b
#
_entry.id   9dc180aeb9d7395b1280d1ad51d6fb2b
#
_cell.length_a   1.000
_cell.length_b   1.000
_cell.length_c   1.000
_cell.angle_alpha   90.00
_cell.angle_beta   90.00
_cell.angle_gamma   90.00
#
_symmetry.space_group_name_H-M   'P 1'
#
loop_
_entity.id
_entity.type
_entity.pdbx_description
1 polymer ?
#
loop_
_entity_poly.entity_id
_entity_poly.type
_entity_poly.pdbx_seq_one_letter_code
_entity_poly.pdbx_strand_id
1 'polypeptide(L)'
;PPLQSVDTTICMGASISAAHGMAKARGAEFNKKLVSVIGDSTFMHSGITGLVDIVYNKGNNTVIILDNSITGMTGHQDNPTTGYTIRKEETKQVNLITLCKSIGIEHVVVADPFDVKNFEKVVKEEVEREEPSVIIAQRPCALLPNMRKKYSGHCHITDKCKKCKMCMKLGCPAISLDGDTVKI
;
A
#
# COMPACT_ATOMS: atom_id res chain seq x y z
N PRO A 1 0.27 -7.76 -13.81
CA PRO A 1 0.83 -7.16 -15.02
C PRO A 1 0.70 -5.63 -14.98
N PRO A 2 1.69 -4.89 -15.49
CA PRO A 2 2.86 -5.40 -16.17
C PRO A 2 4.02 -5.80 -15.25
N LEU A 3 4.01 -5.35 -13.98
CA LEU A 3 5.17 -5.47 -13.08
C LEU A 3 5.26 -6.83 -12.38
N GLN A 4 4.24 -7.67 -12.49
CA GLN A 4 4.16 -8.99 -11.84
C GLN A 4 4.52 -8.94 -10.35
N SER A 5 4.06 -7.89 -9.65
CA SER A 5 4.42 -7.58 -8.27
C SER A 5 3.43 -8.12 -7.23
N VAL A 6 2.41 -8.85 -7.67
CA VAL A 6 1.39 -9.45 -6.80
C VAL A 6 1.20 -10.91 -7.21
N ASP A 7 1.42 -11.83 -6.29
CA ASP A 7 1.30 -13.27 -6.55
C ASP A 7 -0.15 -13.76 -6.50
N THR A 8 -0.96 -13.19 -5.58
CA THR A 8 -2.37 -13.57 -5.45
C THR A 8 -3.24 -12.43 -4.95
N THR A 9 -4.47 -12.42 -5.41
CA THR A 9 -5.53 -11.52 -4.93
C THR A 9 -6.80 -12.34 -4.73
N ILE A 10 -7.58 -12.00 -3.69
CA ILE A 10 -8.88 -12.62 -3.42
C ILE A 10 -9.91 -11.48 -3.37
N CYS A 11 -10.63 -11.32 -2.31
CA CYS A 11 -11.54 -10.20 -2.10
C CYS A 11 -10.88 -9.11 -1.23
N MET A 12 -11.45 -7.91 -1.28
CA MET A 12 -10.98 -6.79 -0.45
C MET A 12 -11.06 -7.18 1.03
N GLY A 13 -9.96 -6.97 1.75
CA GLY A 13 -9.83 -7.32 3.16
C GLY A 13 -9.27 -8.71 3.46
N ALA A 14 -9.27 -9.63 2.51
CA ALA A 14 -8.82 -11.01 2.74
C ALA A 14 -7.29 -11.18 2.77
N SER A 15 -6.51 -10.20 2.31
CA SER A 15 -5.04 -10.35 2.18
C SER A 15 -4.36 -10.75 3.48
N ILE A 16 -4.75 -10.14 4.60
CA ILE A 16 -4.15 -10.38 5.92
C ILE A 16 -4.42 -11.82 6.38
N SER A 17 -5.70 -12.21 6.41
CA SER A 17 -6.10 -13.56 6.86
C SER A 17 -5.58 -14.66 5.92
N ALA A 18 -5.58 -14.41 4.61
CA ALA A 18 -5.03 -15.35 3.63
C ALA A 18 -3.54 -15.57 3.83
N ALA A 19 -2.76 -14.49 4.01
CA ALA A 19 -1.34 -14.59 4.27
C ALA A 19 -1.05 -15.32 5.59
N HIS A 20 -1.83 -15.03 6.65
CA HIS A 20 -1.69 -15.73 7.92
C HIS A 20 -1.94 -17.24 7.76
N GLY A 21 -3.02 -17.63 7.06
CA GLY A 21 -3.30 -19.03 6.75
C GLY A 21 -2.20 -19.71 5.94
N MET A 22 -1.66 -19.02 4.92
CA MET A 22 -0.54 -19.53 4.14
C MET A 22 0.73 -19.73 4.98
N ALA A 23 1.05 -18.78 5.87
CA ALA A 23 2.19 -18.88 6.79
C ALA A 23 2.05 -20.07 7.72
N LYS A 24 0.85 -20.28 8.32
CA LYS A 24 0.59 -21.45 9.16
C LYS A 24 0.71 -22.78 8.41
N ALA A 25 0.30 -22.82 7.15
CA ALA A 25 0.37 -24.02 6.32
C ALA A 25 1.79 -24.34 5.80
N ARG A 26 2.61 -23.31 5.56
CA ARG A 26 3.93 -23.44 4.91
C ARG A 26 5.11 -23.28 5.87
N GLY A 27 4.90 -22.75 7.07
CA GLY A 27 5.93 -22.58 8.10
C GLY A 27 6.71 -21.27 8.01
N ALA A 28 7.63 -21.07 8.96
CA ALA A 28 8.31 -19.81 9.21
C ALA A 28 9.15 -19.28 8.04
N GLU A 29 9.87 -20.16 7.34
CA GLU A 29 10.71 -19.75 6.20
C GLU A 29 9.88 -19.21 5.02
N PHE A 30 8.70 -19.73 4.82
CA PHE A 30 7.79 -19.21 3.82
C PHE A 30 7.23 -17.83 4.22
N ASN A 31 7.00 -17.64 5.51
CA ASN A 31 6.47 -16.37 6.01
C ASN A 31 7.38 -15.17 5.74
N LYS A 32 8.71 -15.34 5.78
CA LYS A 32 9.68 -14.29 5.42
C LYS A 32 9.57 -13.81 3.97
N LYS A 33 8.88 -14.54 3.12
CA LYS A 33 8.62 -14.20 1.71
C LYS A 33 7.21 -13.68 1.48
N LEU A 34 6.41 -13.53 2.55
CA LEU A 34 4.99 -13.27 2.47
C LEU A 34 4.66 -11.91 3.06
N VAL A 35 4.12 -11.03 2.24
CA VAL A 35 3.68 -9.68 2.65
C VAL A 35 2.23 -9.50 2.26
N SER A 36 1.41 -9.07 3.21
CA SER A 36 0.02 -8.67 2.96
C SER A 36 -0.04 -7.19 2.63
N VAL A 37 -0.80 -6.83 1.61
CA VAL A 37 -1.04 -5.43 1.23
C VAL A 37 -2.53 -5.13 1.30
N ILE A 38 -2.90 -4.00 1.91
CA ILE A 38 -4.29 -3.58 2.10
C ILE A 38 -4.38 -2.05 2.11
N GLY A 39 -5.45 -1.49 1.53
CA GLY A 39 -5.71 -0.04 1.62
C GLY A 39 -6.23 0.37 2.99
N ASP A 40 -6.03 1.64 3.37
CA ASP A 40 -6.44 2.23 4.65
C ASP A 40 -7.94 2.05 4.93
N SER A 41 -8.79 2.43 3.99
CA SER A 41 -10.23 2.24 4.10
C SER A 41 -10.62 0.77 4.23
N THR A 42 -10.03 -0.11 3.42
CA THR A 42 -10.28 -1.55 3.46
C THR A 42 -9.81 -2.15 4.79
N PHE A 43 -8.68 -1.69 5.32
CA PHE A 43 -8.21 -2.09 6.63
C PHE A 43 -9.24 -1.76 7.72
N MET A 44 -9.81 -0.54 7.70
CA MET A 44 -10.80 -0.10 8.67
C MET A 44 -12.09 -0.91 8.63
N HIS A 45 -12.57 -1.34 7.46
CA HIS A 45 -13.84 -2.07 7.39
C HIS A 45 -13.70 -3.60 7.47
N SER A 46 -12.54 -4.19 7.15
CA SER A 46 -12.39 -5.66 7.12
C SER A 46 -10.99 -6.21 7.42
N GLY A 47 -9.96 -5.37 7.51
CA GLY A 47 -8.59 -5.82 7.78
C GLY A 47 -8.26 -6.00 9.26
N ILE A 48 -8.91 -5.26 10.15
CA ILE A 48 -8.63 -5.25 11.60
C ILE A 48 -8.75 -6.66 12.19
N THR A 49 -9.80 -7.38 11.83
CA THR A 49 -10.05 -8.74 12.34
C THR A 49 -8.93 -9.72 11.98
N GLY A 50 -8.38 -9.61 10.75
CA GLY A 50 -7.22 -10.41 10.34
C GLY A 50 -5.96 -10.08 11.14
N LEU A 51 -5.75 -8.80 11.47
CA LEU A 51 -4.61 -8.40 12.28
C LEU A 51 -4.74 -8.88 13.73
N VAL A 52 -5.95 -8.81 14.31
CA VAL A 52 -6.25 -9.39 15.63
C VAL A 52 -5.96 -10.89 15.64
N ASP A 53 -6.35 -11.61 14.59
CA ASP A 53 -6.12 -13.05 14.46
C ASP A 53 -4.62 -13.39 14.40
N ILE A 54 -3.82 -12.59 13.68
CA ILE A 54 -2.36 -12.75 13.64
C ILE A 54 -1.76 -12.67 15.06
N VAL A 55 -2.13 -11.64 15.82
CA VAL A 55 -1.62 -11.44 17.19
C VAL A 55 -2.07 -12.57 18.11
N TYR A 56 -3.36 -12.87 18.10
CA TYR A 56 -3.96 -13.91 18.96
C TYR A 56 -3.34 -15.28 18.70
N ASN A 57 -3.10 -15.64 17.46
CA ASN A 57 -2.55 -16.93 17.06
C ASN A 57 -1.01 -16.93 16.91
N LYS A 58 -0.31 -15.92 17.48
CA LYS A 58 1.16 -15.83 17.46
C LYS A 58 1.73 -15.97 16.04
N GLY A 59 1.16 -15.24 15.10
CA GLY A 59 1.71 -15.11 13.76
C GLY A 59 2.85 -14.09 13.75
N ASN A 60 3.69 -14.14 12.71
CA ASN A 60 4.79 -13.20 12.49
C ASN A 60 4.71 -12.56 11.08
N ASN A 61 3.49 -12.36 10.58
CA ASN A 61 3.27 -11.79 9.26
C ASN A 61 3.59 -10.29 9.21
N THR A 62 4.10 -9.85 8.07
CA THR A 62 4.26 -8.43 7.75
C THR A 62 3.04 -7.93 6.96
N VAL A 63 2.44 -6.84 7.41
CA VAL A 63 1.28 -6.20 6.78
C VAL A 63 1.65 -4.79 6.33
N ILE A 64 1.39 -4.45 5.06
CA ILE A 64 1.54 -3.10 4.54
C ILE A 64 0.15 -2.48 4.37
N ILE A 65 -0.12 -1.40 5.11
CA ILE A 65 -1.32 -0.59 4.96
C ILE A 65 -0.99 0.58 4.05
N LEU A 66 -1.67 0.66 2.90
CA LEU A 66 -1.53 1.77 1.95
C LEU A 66 -2.44 2.92 2.40
N ASP A 67 -1.88 3.90 3.11
CA ASP A 67 -2.58 5.10 3.55
C ASP A 67 -2.42 6.21 2.50
N ASN A 68 -3.44 6.38 1.67
CA ASN A 68 -3.53 7.46 0.70
C ASN A 68 -4.43 8.62 1.17
N SER A 69 -4.86 8.59 2.42
CA SER A 69 -5.69 9.61 3.07
C SER A 69 -7.06 9.81 2.43
N ILE A 70 -7.58 8.83 1.70
CA ILE A 70 -8.90 8.87 1.06
C ILE A 70 -9.30 7.46 0.58
N THR A 71 -10.59 7.18 0.46
CA THR A 71 -11.09 5.99 -0.23
C THR A 71 -11.11 6.26 -1.74
N GLY A 72 -9.98 6.05 -2.42
CA GLY A 72 -9.76 6.52 -3.79
C GLY A 72 -10.59 5.79 -4.86
N MET A 73 -10.62 4.46 -4.81
CA MET A 73 -11.14 3.60 -5.87
C MET A 73 -12.63 3.80 -6.17
N THR A 74 -13.43 4.12 -5.16
CA THR A 74 -14.90 4.19 -5.25
C THR A 74 -15.43 5.63 -5.38
N GLY A 75 -14.57 6.62 -5.58
CA GLY A 75 -14.96 8.00 -5.85
C GLY A 75 -14.56 9.01 -4.78
N HIS A 76 -13.47 8.78 -4.07
CA HIS A 76 -12.86 9.72 -3.12
C HIS A 76 -13.73 10.01 -1.90
N GLN A 77 -14.32 8.97 -1.31
CA GLN A 77 -15.07 9.12 -0.06
C GLN A 77 -14.14 9.26 1.13
N ASP A 78 -14.61 9.97 2.15
CA ASP A 78 -13.97 9.96 3.45
C ASP A 78 -14.13 8.58 4.12
N ASN A 79 -13.20 8.28 4.98
CA ASN A 79 -13.18 7.06 5.80
C ASN A 79 -12.70 7.43 7.23
N PRO A 80 -12.76 6.53 8.20
CA PRO A 80 -12.39 6.86 9.58
C PRO A 80 -10.96 7.41 9.78
N THR A 81 -10.05 7.24 8.80
CA THR A 81 -8.68 7.75 8.89
C THR A 81 -8.51 9.15 8.30
N THR A 82 -9.56 9.76 7.69
CA THR A 82 -9.46 11.09 7.08
C THR A 82 -9.76 12.24 8.02
N GLY A 83 -10.49 12.00 9.12
CA GLY A 83 -10.95 13.04 10.04
C GLY A 83 -12.24 13.77 9.61
N TYR A 84 -12.94 13.23 8.63
CA TYR A 84 -14.21 13.77 8.14
C TYR A 84 -15.27 12.67 8.05
N THR A 85 -16.54 13.07 8.34
CA THR A 85 -17.69 12.19 8.08
C THR A 85 -17.99 12.14 6.58
N ILE A 86 -18.85 11.21 6.16
CA ILE A 86 -19.32 11.13 4.78
C ILE A 86 -20.05 12.42 4.32
N ARG A 87 -20.53 13.23 5.26
CA ARG A 87 -21.13 14.53 5.01
C ARG A 87 -20.16 15.70 5.03
N LYS A 88 -18.84 15.42 5.10
CA LYS A 88 -17.77 16.42 5.17
C LYS A 88 -17.75 17.25 6.47
N GLU A 89 -18.32 16.74 7.53
CA GLU A 89 -18.26 17.33 8.86
C GLU A 89 -16.96 16.86 9.53
N GLU A 90 -16.25 17.76 10.23
CA GLU A 90 -15.06 17.38 11.00
C GLU A 90 -15.41 16.39 12.11
N THR A 91 -14.57 15.36 12.29
CA THR A 91 -14.75 14.34 13.31
C THR A 91 -13.41 13.81 13.79
N LYS A 92 -13.45 12.95 14.82
CA LYS A 92 -12.23 12.30 15.32
C LYS A 92 -11.64 11.38 14.26
N GLN A 93 -10.38 11.59 13.97
CA GLN A 93 -9.59 10.75 13.09
C GLN A 93 -9.11 9.51 13.84
N VAL A 94 -9.26 8.33 13.24
CA VAL A 94 -8.64 7.11 13.75
C VAL A 94 -7.15 7.13 13.39
N ASN A 95 -6.31 7.04 14.42
CA ASN A 95 -4.87 6.92 14.23
C ASN A 95 -4.48 5.46 14.03
N LEU A 96 -4.00 5.12 12.83
CA LEU A 96 -3.64 3.74 12.46
C LEU A 96 -2.51 3.17 13.33
N ILE A 97 -1.54 4.00 13.72
CA ILE A 97 -0.42 3.56 14.58
C ILE A 97 -0.97 3.13 15.93
N THR A 98 -1.77 4.01 16.55
CA THR A 98 -2.37 3.74 17.87
C THR A 98 -3.28 2.53 17.81
N LEU A 99 -4.07 2.39 16.74
CA LEU A 99 -4.96 1.24 16.54
C LEU A 99 -4.17 -0.06 16.46
N CYS A 100 -3.14 -0.13 15.60
CA CYS A 100 -2.32 -1.34 15.47
C CYS A 100 -1.60 -1.69 16.78
N LYS A 101 -1.07 -0.70 17.49
CA LYS A 101 -0.46 -0.92 18.81
C LYS A 101 -1.46 -1.42 19.83
N SER A 102 -2.69 -0.90 19.84
CA SER A 102 -3.76 -1.36 20.75
C SER A 102 -4.19 -2.80 20.50
N ILE A 103 -4.03 -3.30 19.27
CA ILE A 103 -4.26 -4.70 18.91
C ILE A 103 -3.14 -5.60 19.46
N GLY A 104 -1.96 -5.05 19.75
CA GLY A 104 -0.79 -5.78 20.24
C GLY A 104 0.37 -5.87 19.25
N ILE A 105 0.36 -5.05 18.19
CA ILE A 105 1.51 -4.94 17.28
C ILE A 105 2.53 -3.96 17.87
N GLU A 106 3.71 -4.45 18.22
CA GLU A 106 4.78 -3.60 18.74
C GLU A 106 5.52 -2.86 17.63
N HIS A 107 5.74 -3.53 16.50
CA HIS A 107 6.46 -2.99 15.35
C HIS A 107 5.50 -2.34 14.35
N VAL A 108 5.30 -1.03 14.48
CA VAL A 108 4.50 -0.22 13.56
C VAL A 108 5.38 0.90 13.02
N VAL A 109 5.69 0.85 11.72
CA VAL A 109 6.58 1.80 11.03
C VAL A 109 5.79 2.59 9.99
N VAL A 110 6.01 3.91 9.95
CA VAL A 110 5.46 4.77 8.88
C VAL A 110 6.57 5.10 7.90
N ALA A 111 6.33 4.89 6.62
CA ALA A 111 7.31 5.18 5.58
C ALA A 111 6.63 5.74 4.31
N ASP A 112 7.31 6.67 3.63
CA ASP A 112 6.85 7.20 2.34
C ASP A 112 7.26 6.23 1.20
N PRO A 113 6.32 5.64 0.47
CA PRO A 113 6.64 4.71 -0.63
C PRO A 113 7.34 5.39 -1.82
N PHE A 114 7.39 6.73 -1.89
CA PHE A 114 8.14 7.44 -2.93
C PHE A 114 9.61 7.64 -2.57
N ASP A 115 9.98 7.51 -1.31
CA ASP A 115 11.38 7.26 -0.92
C ASP A 115 11.69 5.77 -1.07
N VAL A 116 11.83 5.33 -2.34
CA VAL A 116 11.95 3.92 -2.72
C VAL A 116 13.08 3.22 -1.97
N LYS A 117 14.22 3.90 -1.78
CA LYS A 117 15.39 3.30 -1.11
C LYS A 117 15.11 3.02 0.37
N ASN A 118 14.54 4.01 1.06
CA ASN A 118 14.17 3.85 2.46
C ASN A 118 13.03 2.85 2.62
N PHE A 119 12.03 2.91 1.74
CA PHE A 119 10.89 1.98 1.80
C PHE A 119 11.34 0.53 1.59
N GLU A 120 12.20 0.27 0.61
CA GLU A 120 12.79 -1.07 0.37
C GLU A 120 13.56 -1.57 1.61
N LYS A 121 14.33 -0.69 2.25
CA LYS A 121 15.05 -1.03 3.48
C LYS A 121 14.08 -1.42 4.59
N VAL A 122 13.05 -0.60 4.84
CA VAL A 122 12.02 -0.86 5.86
C VAL A 122 11.33 -2.20 5.59
N VAL A 123 10.92 -2.47 4.36
CA VAL A 123 10.27 -3.75 4.03
C VAL A 123 11.21 -4.93 4.32
N LYS A 124 12.48 -4.85 3.94
CA LYS A 124 13.46 -5.91 4.21
C LYS A 124 13.67 -6.15 5.71
N GLU A 125 13.75 -5.09 6.50
CA GLU A 125 13.89 -5.18 7.94
C GLU A 125 12.66 -5.81 8.60
N GLU A 126 11.45 -5.41 8.16
CA GLU A 126 10.22 -5.88 8.78
C GLU A 126 9.85 -7.32 8.41
N VAL A 127 10.21 -7.81 7.22
CA VAL A 127 9.93 -9.20 6.83
C VAL A 127 10.85 -10.23 7.52
N GLU A 128 12.01 -9.79 8.00
CA GLU A 128 12.94 -10.64 8.74
C GLU A 128 12.58 -10.80 10.23
N ARG A 129 11.60 -10.04 10.73
CA ARG A 129 11.17 -10.12 12.14
C ARG A 129 10.49 -11.45 12.43
N GLU A 130 10.69 -11.92 13.64
CA GLU A 130 10.01 -13.11 14.17
C GLU A 130 8.68 -12.76 14.88
N GLU A 131 8.29 -11.50 14.83
CA GLU A 131 7.07 -10.93 15.40
C GLU A 131 6.21 -10.27 14.33
N PRO A 132 4.90 -10.13 14.54
CA PRO A 132 4.04 -9.45 13.57
C PRO A 132 4.42 -7.97 13.47
N SER A 133 4.47 -7.46 12.25
CA SER A 133 4.81 -6.06 11.98
C SER A 133 3.83 -5.41 11.00
N VAL A 134 3.67 -4.09 11.13
CA VAL A 134 2.83 -3.27 10.27
C VAL A 134 3.65 -2.12 9.70
N ILE A 135 3.66 -2.01 8.39
CA ILE A 135 4.22 -0.86 7.68
C ILE A 135 3.05 -0.01 7.17
N ILE A 136 2.97 1.24 7.59
CA ILE A 136 2.01 2.21 7.06
C ILE A 136 2.71 2.97 5.94
N ALA A 137 2.42 2.59 4.71
CA ALA A 137 2.91 3.26 3.50
C ALA A 137 2.08 4.52 3.28
N GLN A 138 2.54 5.66 3.82
CA GLN A 138 1.76 6.88 3.89
C GLN A 138 2.16 7.88 2.82
N ARG A 139 1.23 8.15 1.92
CA ARG A 139 1.33 9.24 0.95
C ARG A 139 -0.04 9.66 0.44
N PRO A 140 -0.43 10.94 0.62
CA PRO A 140 -1.72 11.42 0.17
C PRO A 140 -1.95 11.21 -1.33
N CYS A 141 -3.16 10.83 -1.70
CA CYS A 141 -3.55 10.63 -3.10
C CYS A 141 -3.28 11.90 -3.94
N ALA A 142 -2.62 11.74 -5.09
CA ALA A 142 -2.28 12.84 -5.99
C ALA A 142 -3.52 13.57 -6.53
N LEU A 143 -4.69 12.95 -6.49
CA LEU A 143 -5.95 13.54 -6.96
C LEU A 143 -6.65 14.41 -5.92
N LEU A 144 -6.18 14.44 -4.67
CA LEU A 144 -6.70 15.37 -3.67
C LEU A 144 -6.45 16.82 -4.10
N PRO A 145 -7.39 17.75 -3.86
CA PRO A 145 -7.32 19.14 -4.37
C PRO A 145 -6.03 19.87 -3.99
N ASN A 146 -5.53 19.69 -2.77
CA ASN A 146 -4.27 20.25 -2.29
C ASN A 146 -3.03 19.60 -2.93
N MET A 147 -3.12 18.34 -3.33
CA MET A 147 -2.04 17.60 -3.98
C MET A 147 -2.00 17.84 -5.49
N ARG A 148 -3.16 17.98 -6.15
CA ARG A 148 -3.22 18.32 -7.59
C ARG A 148 -2.42 19.56 -7.95
N LYS A 149 -2.50 20.61 -7.12
CA LYS A 149 -1.71 21.83 -7.32
C LYS A 149 -0.20 21.58 -7.26
N LYS A 150 0.23 20.61 -6.45
CA LYS A 150 1.65 20.27 -6.25
C LYS A 150 2.21 19.45 -7.41
N TYR A 151 1.37 18.69 -8.10
CA TYR A 151 1.76 17.78 -9.19
C TYR A 151 1.23 18.22 -10.55
N SER A 152 1.10 19.54 -10.79
CA SER A 152 0.57 20.11 -12.04
C SER A 152 1.55 20.14 -13.20
N GLY A 153 2.67 19.47 -13.12
CA GLY A 153 3.66 19.37 -14.21
C GLY A 153 3.26 18.38 -15.29
N HIS A 154 3.78 18.60 -16.50
CA HIS A 154 3.66 17.66 -17.61
C HIS A 154 5.01 16.98 -17.88
N CYS A 155 4.96 15.67 -18.09
CA CYS A 155 6.13 14.93 -18.57
C CYS A 155 6.22 15.04 -20.09
N HIS A 156 7.43 15.15 -20.63
CA HIS A 156 7.69 15.11 -22.06
C HIS A 156 8.95 14.30 -22.37
N ILE A 157 9.00 13.74 -23.53
CA ILE A 157 10.17 13.00 -23.99
C ILE A 157 11.17 13.97 -24.61
N THR A 158 12.38 13.98 -24.10
CA THR A 158 13.46 14.85 -24.58
C THR A 158 14.18 14.23 -25.78
N ASP A 159 14.95 15.04 -26.50
CA ASP A 159 15.80 14.63 -27.64
C ASP A 159 16.85 13.57 -27.25
N LYS A 160 17.10 13.39 -25.96
CA LYS A 160 18.00 12.35 -25.42
C LYS A 160 17.40 10.95 -25.47
N CYS A 161 16.16 10.80 -25.92
CA CYS A 161 15.48 9.50 -26.03
C CYS A 161 16.18 8.61 -27.05
N LYS A 162 16.69 7.46 -26.59
CA LYS A 162 17.37 6.45 -27.41
C LYS A 162 16.40 5.52 -28.16
N LYS A 163 15.10 5.76 -28.10
CA LYS A 163 14.04 4.95 -28.74
C LYS A 163 14.09 3.45 -28.37
N CYS A 164 14.64 3.10 -27.20
CA CYS A 164 14.81 1.71 -26.76
C CYS A 164 13.51 1.05 -26.30
N LYS A 165 12.40 1.79 -26.22
CA LYS A 165 11.04 1.31 -25.84
C LYS A 165 10.96 0.67 -24.44
N MET A 166 11.99 0.79 -23.60
CA MET A 166 11.97 0.20 -22.25
C MET A 166 10.86 0.78 -21.35
N CYS A 167 10.52 2.06 -21.52
CA CYS A 167 9.42 2.72 -20.80
C CYS A 167 8.05 2.07 -21.09
N MET A 168 7.88 1.42 -22.25
CA MET A 168 6.64 0.69 -22.57
C MET A 168 6.40 -0.50 -21.63
N LYS A 169 7.47 -1.07 -21.05
CA LYS A 169 7.36 -2.17 -20.08
C LYS A 169 6.69 -1.76 -18.77
N LEU A 170 6.61 -0.45 -18.48
CA LEU A 170 5.88 0.06 -17.31
C LEU A 170 4.36 -0.12 -17.44
N GLY A 171 3.85 -0.32 -18.69
CA GLY A 171 2.40 -0.42 -18.92
C GLY A 171 1.61 0.83 -18.53
N CYS A 172 2.28 2.00 -18.46
CA CYS A 172 1.62 3.26 -18.15
C CYS A 172 0.72 3.68 -19.31
N PRO A 173 -0.59 3.93 -19.09
CA PRO A 173 -1.52 4.32 -20.17
C PRO A 173 -1.20 5.68 -20.78
N ALA A 174 -0.43 6.53 -20.11
CA ALA A 174 0.03 7.80 -20.65
C ALA A 174 1.18 7.65 -21.67
N ILE A 175 1.83 6.48 -21.73
CA ILE A 175 2.94 6.24 -22.65
C ILE A 175 2.43 5.47 -23.86
N SER A 176 2.57 6.05 -25.05
CA SER A 176 2.13 5.47 -26.32
C SER A 176 3.27 5.45 -27.34
N LEU A 177 3.09 4.67 -28.39
CA LEU A 177 3.98 4.67 -29.56
C LEU A 177 3.29 5.40 -30.72
N ASP A 178 4.05 6.26 -31.42
CA ASP A 178 3.71 6.83 -32.71
C ASP A 178 4.83 6.46 -33.68
N GLY A 179 4.59 5.44 -34.47
CA GLY A 179 5.64 4.76 -35.23
C GLY A 179 6.74 4.21 -34.29
N ASP A 180 7.99 4.66 -34.52
CA ASP A 180 9.12 4.30 -33.65
C ASP A 180 9.38 5.27 -32.49
N THR A 181 8.57 6.29 -32.36
CA THR A 181 8.74 7.33 -31.34
C THR A 181 7.79 7.09 -30.17
N VAL A 182 8.33 7.19 -28.96
CA VAL A 182 7.51 7.14 -27.74
C VAL A 182 6.93 8.53 -27.48
N LYS A 183 5.66 8.59 -27.12
CA LYS A 183 4.93 9.81 -26.69
C LYS A 183 4.39 9.63 -25.27
N ILE A 184 4.28 10.76 -24.54
CA ILE A 184 3.61 10.88 -23.25
C ILE A 184 2.55 11.98 -23.37
#